data_58bef53ec0d63b60ff08b8885ab93049
#
_entry.id   58bef53ec0d63b60ff08b8885ab93049
#
_cell.length_a   1.000
_cell.length_b   1.000
_cell.length_c   1.000
_cell.angle_alpha   90.00
_cell.angle_beta   90.00
_cell.angle_gamma   90.00
#
_symmetry.space_group_name_H-M   'P 1'
#
loop_
_entity.id
_entity.type
_entity.pdbx_description
1 polymer ?
#
loop_
_entity_poly.entity_id
_entity_poly.type
_entity_poly.pdbx_seq_one_letter_code
_entity_poly.pdbx_strand_id
1 'polypeptide(L)'
;MQKIRWKVDVLLPGSWRGATSVLLSNGRHHIIVDTGMPHEAHQIVKALELRGLRTSDIPIIINTHFHVDHVLNNALFPGSEIFGSQESYDWCRAVYSDLLDKQNWETLILKYYPETFEYERAKEMMTKLRKLALRWWDPKRLGNSSQFRWIEKHALPTDLEGLLTSGHVPGHASIIVHGGEQRTVIAGDALLSRQHDEKVLTMIPYRRRQFQQDRARILAMRARILPGHDAEFSTPRS
;
A
#
# COMPACT_ATOMS: atom_id res chain seq x y z
N MET A 1 -26.12 -19.62 -2.59
CA MET A 1 -24.68 -19.53 -2.27
C MET A 1 -24.54 -18.72 -0.99
N GLN A 2 -23.82 -19.24 -0.01
CA GLN A 2 -23.55 -18.52 1.24
C GLN A 2 -22.61 -17.34 0.92
N LYS A 3 -23.01 -16.12 1.26
CA LYS A 3 -22.24 -14.91 1.00
C LYS A 3 -20.95 -14.98 1.81
N ILE A 4 -19.78 -14.95 1.16
CA ILE A 4 -18.48 -14.91 1.83
C ILE A 4 -18.40 -13.59 2.60
N ARG A 5 -18.14 -13.67 3.91
CA ARG A 5 -17.97 -12.47 4.74
C ARG A 5 -16.51 -12.34 5.12
N TRP A 6 -15.88 -11.28 4.64
CA TRP A 6 -14.54 -10.94 5.05
C TRP A 6 -14.55 -10.21 6.39
N LYS A 7 -13.83 -10.75 7.37
CA LYS A 7 -13.43 -10.04 8.57
C LYS A 7 -12.18 -9.23 8.24
N VAL A 8 -12.15 -7.96 8.66
CA VAL A 8 -11.06 -7.02 8.40
C VAL A 8 -10.40 -6.67 9.73
N ASP A 9 -9.18 -7.15 9.93
CA ASP A 9 -8.39 -6.94 11.13
C ASP A 9 -7.10 -6.16 10.79
N VAL A 10 -6.77 -5.12 11.54
CA VAL A 10 -5.50 -4.42 11.42
C VAL A 10 -4.41 -5.27 12.06
N LEU A 11 -3.35 -5.60 11.30
CA LEU A 11 -2.15 -6.28 11.81
C LEU A 11 -1.15 -5.29 12.34
N LEU A 12 -0.87 -4.23 11.54
CA LEU A 12 -0.04 -3.10 11.91
C LEU A 12 -0.85 -1.83 11.72
N PRO A 13 -1.03 -1.02 12.77
CA PRO A 13 -1.66 0.29 12.62
C PRO A 13 -0.73 1.23 11.85
N GLY A 14 -1.32 1.97 10.91
CA GLY A 14 -0.60 3.00 10.17
C GLY A 14 -0.04 4.07 11.11
N SER A 15 1.14 4.56 10.77
CA SER A 15 1.85 5.60 11.51
C SER A 15 2.76 6.38 10.55
N TRP A 16 3.36 7.46 11.04
CA TRP A 16 4.41 8.21 10.33
C TRP A 16 5.57 7.37 9.80
N ARG A 17 5.82 6.19 10.38
CA ARG A 17 7.00 5.36 10.13
C ARG A 17 6.69 4.05 9.45
N GLY A 18 5.43 3.72 9.29
CA GLY A 18 5.03 2.45 8.70
C GLY A 18 3.60 2.49 8.20
N ALA A 19 3.33 1.76 7.14
CA ALA A 19 2.02 1.67 6.53
C ALA A 19 1.07 0.77 7.32
N THR A 20 -0.23 0.99 7.16
CA THR A 20 -1.26 0.09 7.67
C THR A 20 -1.15 -1.27 6.96
N SER A 21 -1.00 -2.34 7.74
CA SER A 21 -1.10 -3.72 7.24
C SER A 21 -2.38 -4.37 7.74
N VAL A 22 -3.10 -5.04 6.85
CA VAL A 22 -4.45 -5.54 7.12
C VAL A 22 -4.55 -7.03 6.81
N LEU A 23 -5.15 -7.81 7.73
CA LEU A 23 -5.56 -9.18 7.50
C LEU A 23 -7.04 -9.23 7.11
N LEU A 24 -7.33 -9.82 5.98
CA LEU A 24 -8.67 -10.22 5.57
C LEU A 24 -8.82 -11.72 5.81
N SER A 25 -9.88 -12.13 6.51
CA SER A 25 -10.16 -13.53 6.79
C SER A 25 -11.64 -13.84 6.61
N ASN A 26 -11.93 -14.98 5.98
CA ASN A 26 -13.30 -15.48 5.83
C ASN A 26 -13.50 -16.87 6.46
N GLY A 27 -12.57 -17.27 7.34
CA GLY A 27 -12.55 -18.57 8.01
C GLY A 27 -11.92 -19.72 7.19
N ARG A 28 -11.72 -19.54 5.89
CA ARG A 28 -11.05 -20.52 5.00
C ARG A 28 -9.82 -19.94 4.31
N HIS A 29 -9.87 -18.66 3.98
CA HIS A 29 -8.81 -17.96 3.27
C HIS A 29 -8.36 -16.76 4.08
N HIS A 30 -7.07 -16.50 4.02
CA HIS A 30 -6.41 -15.38 4.66
C HIS A 30 -5.65 -14.58 3.62
N ILE A 31 -5.80 -13.27 3.64
CA ILE A 31 -5.15 -12.35 2.71
C ILE A 31 -4.52 -11.24 3.54
N ILE A 32 -3.29 -10.88 3.23
CA ILE A 32 -2.68 -9.68 3.79
C ILE A 32 -2.71 -8.58 2.73
N VAL A 33 -3.16 -7.40 3.13
CA VAL A 33 -3.03 -6.18 2.33
C VAL A 33 -1.91 -5.35 2.93
N ASP A 34 -0.87 -5.14 2.15
CA ASP A 34 0.41 -4.52 2.49
C ASP A 34 1.17 -5.21 3.64
N THR A 35 2.47 -5.29 3.52
CA THR A 35 3.32 -6.10 4.42
C THR A 35 4.33 -5.28 5.24
N GLY A 36 4.31 -3.94 5.11
CA GLY A 36 5.14 -3.07 5.94
C GLY A 36 6.64 -3.10 5.63
N MET A 37 7.39 -2.49 6.53
CA MET A 37 8.85 -2.34 6.50
C MET A 37 9.59 -3.55 7.10
N PRO A 38 10.85 -3.81 6.72
CA PRO A 38 11.62 -4.93 7.25
C PRO A 38 11.75 -4.96 8.78
N HIS A 39 11.81 -3.81 9.42
CA HIS A 39 11.90 -3.74 10.89
C HIS A 39 10.58 -4.09 11.61
N GLU A 40 9.46 -4.13 10.86
CA GLU A 40 8.14 -4.53 11.36
C GLU A 40 7.86 -6.03 11.17
N ALA A 41 8.77 -6.78 10.52
CA ALA A 41 8.62 -8.21 10.22
C ALA A 41 8.20 -9.04 11.45
N HIS A 42 8.88 -8.83 12.59
CA HIS A 42 8.55 -9.53 13.83
C HIS A 42 7.14 -9.18 14.34
N GLN A 43 6.70 -7.96 14.16
CA GLN A 43 5.36 -7.53 14.60
C GLN A 43 4.26 -8.19 13.77
N ILE A 44 4.46 -8.31 12.44
CA ILE A 44 3.53 -9.04 11.55
C ILE A 44 3.43 -10.51 11.96
N VAL A 45 4.58 -11.18 12.12
CA VAL A 45 4.62 -12.60 12.51
C VAL A 45 3.89 -12.79 13.85
N LYS A 46 4.22 -11.99 14.86
CA LYS A 46 3.56 -12.04 16.16
C LYS A 46 2.06 -11.76 16.09
N ALA A 47 1.64 -10.79 15.26
CA ALA A 47 0.23 -10.47 15.08
C ALA A 47 -0.55 -11.63 14.42
N LEU A 48 0.07 -12.40 13.52
CA LEU A 48 -0.49 -13.63 12.97
C LEU A 48 -0.55 -14.73 14.01
N GLU A 49 0.53 -14.98 14.75
CA GLU A 49 0.59 -16.01 15.81
C GLU A 49 -0.49 -15.79 16.87
N LEU A 50 -0.75 -14.55 17.29
CA LEU A 50 -1.84 -14.21 18.23
C LEU A 50 -3.23 -14.57 17.68
N ARG A 51 -3.35 -14.82 16.38
CA ARG A 51 -4.58 -15.27 15.70
C ARG A 51 -4.54 -16.76 15.32
N GLY A 52 -3.52 -17.48 15.79
CA GLY A 52 -3.31 -18.90 15.48
C GLY A 52 -2.85 -19.15 14.04
N LEU A 53 -2.27 -18.16 13.38
CA LEU A 53 -1.83 -18.22 11.99
C LEU A 53 -0.30 -18.16 11.90
N ARG A 54 0.24 -18.84 10.88
CA ARG A 54 1.63 -18.76 10.45
C ARG A 54 1.70 -18.02 9.12
N THR A 55 2.87 -17.59 8.72
CA THR A 55 3.10 -16.99 7.40
C THR A 55 2.72 -17.94 6.25
N SER A 56 2.89 -19.26 6.44
CA SER A 56 2.48 -20.30 5.49
C SER A 56 0.95 -20.40 5.31
N ASP A 57 0.17 -19.87 6.22
CA ASP A 57 -1.29 -19.93 6.17
C ASP A 57 -1.89 -18.73 5.39
N ILE A 58 -1.03 -17.89 4.81
CA ILE A 58 -1.39 -16.73 4.00
C ILE A 58 -1.15 -17.04 2.51
N PRO A 59 -2.15 -17.48 1.76
CA PRO A 59 -1.99 -17.82 0.34
C PRO A 59 -1.92 -16.59 -0.59
N ILE A 60 -2.36 -15.43 -0.13
CA ILE A 60 -2.46 -14.23 -0.97
C ILE A 60 -1.99 -13.00 -0.21
N ILE A 61 -1.18 -12.19 -0.90
CA ILE A 61 -0.85 -10.81 -0.55
C ILE A 61 -1.47 -9.90 -1.61
N ILE A 62 -1.97 -8.75 -1.19
CA ILE A 62 -2.37 -7.65 -2.09
C ILE A 62 -1.54 -6.43 -1.71
N ASN A 63 -0.79 -5.89 -2.66
CA ASN A 63 -0.09 -4.63 -2.47
C ASN A 63 -0.89 -3.48 -3.08
N THR A 64 -1.21 -2.47 -2.26
CA THR A 64 -1.87 -1.25 -2.74
C THR A 64 -0.99 -0.52 -3.75
N HIS A 65 0.32 -0.49 -3.47
CA HIS A 65 1.37 0.01 -4.35
C HIS A 65 2.73 -0.52 -3.87
N PHE A 66 3.84 -0.15 -4.54
CA PHE A 66 5.15 -0.75 -4.27
C PHE A 66 6.15 0.19 -3.57
N HIS A 67 5.71 1.14 -2.75
CA HIS A 67 6.62 1.84 -1.85
C HIS A 67 7.18 0.91 -0.76
N VAL A 68 8.39 1.24 -0.29
CA VAL A 68 9.18 0.40 0.63
C VAL A 68 8.45 0.06 1.92
N ASP A 69 7.62 0.96 2.43
CA ASP A 69 6.88 0.79 3.68
C ASP A 69 5.59 -0.03 3.53
N HIS A 70 5.25 -0.44 2.31
CA HIS A 70 4.10 -1.30 2.03
C HIS A 70 4.48 -2.74 1.69
N VAL A 71 5.69 -3.00 1.15
CA VAL A 71 5.94 -4.27 0.43
C VAL A 71 7.19 -5.05 0.85
N LEU A 72 8.07 -4.49 1.69
CA LEU A 72 9.38 -5.09 1.90
C LEU A 72 9.38 -6.33 2.80
N ASN A 73 8.24 -6.76 3.30
CA ASN A 73 8.08 -8.04 3.97
C ASN A 73 7.33 -9.09 3.13
N ASN A 74 7.07 -8.86 1.84
CA ASN A 74 6.47 -9.87 0.96
C ASN A 74 7.23 -11.20 0.98
N ALA A 75 8.56 -11.15 1.07
CA ALA A 75 9.42 -12.34 1.14
C ALA A 75 9.23 -13.21 2.39
N LEU A 76 8.52 -12.72 3.44
CA LEU A 76 8.11 -13.55 4.58
C LEU A 76 7.06 -14.60 4.19
N PHE A 77 6.44 -14.46 3.02
CA PHE A 77 5.34 -15.28 2.54
C PHE A 77 5.69 -15.97 1.21
N PRO A 78 6.66 -16.91 1.23
CA PRO A 78 7.22 -17.48 0.00
C PRO A 78 6.23 -18.30 -0.82
N GLY A 79 5.14 -18.77 -0.20
CA GLY A 79 4.07 -19.53 -0.85
C GLY A 79 2.89 -18.70 -1.34
N SER A 80 2.89 -17.39 -1.13
CA SER A 80 1.74 -16.53 -1.46
C SER A 80 1.77 -16.07 -2.91
N GLU A 81 0.59 -15.96 -3.54
CA GLU A 81 0.42 -15.13 -4.72
C GLU A 81 0.40 -13.64 -4.31
N ILE A 82 1.05 -12.78 -5.09
CA ILE A 82 1.17 -11.35 -4.80
C ILE A 82 0.42 -10.56 -5.85
N PHE A 83 -0.74 -10.05 -5.48
CA PHE A 83 -1.52 -9.15 -6.33
C PHE A 83 -1.03 -7.71 -6.17
N GLY A 84 -0.96 -6.99 -7.26
CA GLY A 84 -0.63 -5.58 -7.30
C GLY A 84 -0.66 -5.05 -8.73
N SER A 85 -0.54 -3.74 -8.91
CA SER A 85 -0.45 -3.14 -10.24
C SER A 85 0.95 -3.28 -10.82
N GLN A 86 1.03 -3.74 -12.07
CA GLN A 86 2.31 -3.80 -12.81
C GLN A 86 2.91 -2.40 -12.99
N GLU A 87 2.07 -1.41 -13.27
CA GLU A 87 2.49 -0.02 -13.42
C GLU A 87 3.17 0.51 -12.16
N SER A 88 2.57 0.26 -10.98
CA SER A 88 3.16 0.66 -9.70
C SER A 88 4.47 -0.06 -9.40
N TYR A 89 4.53 -1.35 -9.69
CA TYR A 89 5.75 -2.15 -9.51
C TYR A 89 6.91 -1.62 -10.35
N ASP A 90 6.66 -1.40 -11.64
CA ASP A 90 7.70 -0.94 -12.57
C ASP A 90 8.17 0.48 -12.22
N TRP A 91 7.23 1.38 -11.89
CA TRP A 91 7.54 2.75 -11.52
C TRP A 91 8.36 2.81 -10.22
N CYS A 92 7.92 2.14 -9.16
CA CYS A 92 8.64 2.15 -7.88
C CYS A 92 10.03 1.52 -8.00
N ARG A 93 10.17 0.42 -8.74
CA ARG A 93 11.48 -0.19 -9.01
C ARG A 93 12.42 0.77 -9.72
N ALA A 94 11.91 1.47 -10.74
CA ALA A 94 12.72 2.46 -11.47
C ALA A 94 13.17 3.59 -10.53
N VAL A 95 12.25 4.17 -9.74
CA VAL A 95 12.56 5.23 -8.77
C VAL A 95 13.64 4.78 -7.80
N TYR A 96 13.46 3.63 -7.15
CA TYR A 96 14.43 3.18 -6.14
C TYR A 96 15.77 2.78 -6.76
N SER A 97 15.78 2.18 -7.94
CA SER A 97 17.04 1.87 -8.65
C SER A 97 17.80 3.15 -8.99
N ASP A 98 17.13 4.15 -9.52
CA ASP A 98 17.74 5.43 -9.86
C ASP A 98 18.23 6.19 -8.61
N LEU A 99 17.48 6.12 -7.50
CA LEU A 99 17.87 6.74 -6.23
C LEU A 99 19.15 6.13 -5.62
N LEU A 100 19.50 4.90 -5.97
CA LEU A 100 20.75 4.27 -5.56
C LEU A 100 21.93 4.78 -6.40
N ASP A 101 21.70 5.30 -7.60
CA ASP A 101 22.75 5.90 -8.42
C ASP A 101 23.26 7.18 -7.76
N LYS A 102 24.58 7.23 -7.54
CA LYS A 102 25.24 8.32 -6.84
C LYS A 102 25.40 9.60 -7.68
N GLN A 103 25.22 9.53 -9.01
CA GLN A 103 25.64 10.61 -9.88
C GLN A 103 24.57 11.68 -10.16
N ASN A 104 23.28 11.33 -10.21
CA ASN A 104 22.26 12.26 -10.69
C ASN A 104 20.89 12.17 -9.95
N TRP A 105 20.84 11.69 -8.72
CA TRP A 105 19.56 11.47 -8.03
C TRP A 105 18.72 12.75 -7.86
N GLU A 106 19.35 13.92 -7.77
CA GLU A 106 18.61 15.19 -7.64
C GLU A 106 17.79 15.52 -8.89
N THR A 107 18.27 15.16 -10.08
CA THR A 107 17.56 15.39 -11.35
C THR A 107 16.34 14.48 -11.51
N LEU A 108 16.23 13.43 -10.70
CA LEU A 108 15.11 12.49 -10.75
C LEU A 108 13.77 13.12 -10.35
N ILE A 109 13.79 14.25 -9.63
CA ILE A 109 12.57 14.96 -9.26
C ILE A 109 11.73 15.26 -10.50
N LEU A 110 12.34 15.87 -11.51
CA LEU A 110 11.62 16.22 -12.75
C LEU A 110 11.23 14.98 -13.57
N LYS A 111 12.01 13.90 -13.46
CA LYS A 111 11.69 12.63 -14.11
C LYS A 111 10.46 11.96 -13.52
N TYR A 112 10.37 11.88 -12.19
CA TYR A 112 9.34 11.10 -11.50
C TYR A 112 8.17 11.91 -10.96
N TYR A 113 8.33 13.24 -10.82
CA TYR A 113 7.31 14.16 -10.33
C TYR A 113 7.23 15.40 -11.23
N PRO A 114 6.94 15.25 -12.54
CA PRO A 114 7.03 16.33 -13.53
C PRO A 114 6.04 17.47 -13.28
N GLU A 115 4.98 17.23 -12.53
CA GLU A 115 3.96 18.23 -12.21
C GLU A 115 4.23 18.99 -10.89
N THR A 116 5.38 18.72 -10.23
CA THR A 116 5.66 19.41 -8.96
C THR A 116 6.15 20.84 -9.19
N PHE A 117 5.52 21.78 -8.48
CA PHE A 117 5.97 23.17 -8.38
C PHE A 117 6.73 23.45 -7.09
N GLU A 118 6.82 22.46 -6.19
CA GLU A 118 7.43 22.56 -4.86
C GLU A 118 8.79 21.86 -4.86
N TYR A 119 9.74 22.42 -5.63
CA TYR A 119 11.04 21.77 -5.87
C TYR A 119 11.80 21.45 -4.58
N GLU A 120 11.90 22.37 -3.62
CA GLU A 120 12.62 22.14 -2.36
C GLU A 120 11.96 21.04 -1.52
N ARG A 121 10.63 21.00 -1.49
CA ARG A 121 9.88 19.94 -0.82
C ARG A 121 10.06 18.58 -1.52
N ALA A 122 10.07 18.57 -2.87
CA ALA A 122 10.36 17.39 -3.64
C ALA A 122 11.79 16.88 -3.36
N LYS A 123 12.76 17.77 -3.28
CA LYS A 123 14.15 17.46 -2.93
C LYS A 123 14.26 16.85 -1.53
N GLU A 124 13.57 17.40 -0.55
CA GLU A 124 13.50 16.84 0.80
C GLU A 124 12.90 15.44 0.81
N MET A 125 11.77 15.24 0.13
CA MET A 125 11.12 13.94 -0.02
C MET A 125 12.06 12.93 -0.70
N MET A 126 12.64 13.27 -1.85
CA MET A 126 13.55 12.39 -2.58
C MET A 126 14.81 12.06 -1.76
N THR A 127 15.29 13.01 -0.96
CA THR A 127 16.40 12.76 -0.01
C THR A 127 16.02 11.72 1.04
N LYS A 128 14.80 11.78 1.58
CA LYS A 128 14.28 10.79 2.52
C LYS A 128 14.12 9.42 1.85
N LEU A 129 13.50 9.38 0.67
CA LEU A 129 13.33 8.16 -0.12
C LEU A 129 14.67 7.50 -0.45
N ARG A 130 15.70 8.31 -0.81
CA ARG A 130 17.05 7.79 -1.04
C ARG A 130 17.66 7.16 0.22
N LYS A 131 17.52 7.79 1.38
CA LYS A 131 17.99 7.21 2.65
C LYS A 131 17.29 5.88 2.95
N LEU A 132 15.99 5.79 2.68
CA LEU A 132 15.23 4.55 2.84
C LEU A 132 15.68 3.50 1.83
N ALA A 133 15.88 3.88 0.56
CA ALA A 133 16.37 2.98 -0.47
C ALA A 133 17.75 2.42 -0.14
N LEU A 134 18.71 3.28 0.25
CA LEU A 134 20.06 2.85 0.66
C LEU A 134 20.06 1.88 1.84
N ARG A 135 19.09 2.01 2.73
CA ARG A 135 19.02 1.17 3.93
C ARG A 135 18.23 -0.13 3.72
N TRP A 136 17.16 -0.08 2.96
CA TRP A 136 16.16 -1.14 2.98
C TRP A 136 15.83 -1.74 1.61
N TRP A 137 16.08 -1.00 0.51
CA TRP A 137 15.69 -1.47 -0.82
C TRP A 137 16.47 -2.71 -1.23
N ASP A 138 15.75 -3.81 -1.36
CA ASP A 138 16.24 -5.05 -1.93
C ASP A 138 15.09 -5.66 -2.75
N PRO A 139 15.22 -5.73 -4.08
CA PRO A 139 14.18 -6.30 -4.94
C PRO A 139 13.78 -7.74 -4.57
N LYS A 140 14.66 -8.51 -3.93
CA LYS A 140 14.34 -9.87 -3.44
C LYS A 140 13.27 -9.87 -2.35
N ARG A 141 13.11 -8.77 -1.63
CA ARG A 141 12.07 -8.61 -0.59
C ARG A 141 10.67 -8.45 -1.16
N LEU A 142 10.56 -8.08 -2.44
CA LEU A 142 9.27 -7.92 -3.11
C LEU A 142 8.57 -9.25 -3.41
N GLY A 143 9.31 -10.36 -3.38
CA GLY A 143 8.85 -11.69 -3.78
C GLY A 143 9.48 -12.14 -5.11
N ASN A 144 9.22 -13.38 -5.49
CA ASN A 144 9.71 -13.97 -6.74
C ASN A 144 8.78 -13.60 -7.91
N SER A 145 9.31 -13.48 -9.10
CA SER A 145 8.54 -13.12 -10.31
C SER A 145 7.35 -14.04 -10.59
N SER A 146 7.46 -15.33 -10.23
CA SER A 146 6.38 -16.32 -10.40
C SER A 146 5.19 -16.10 -9.46
N GLN A 147 5.35 -15.35 -8.38
CA GLN A 147 4.29 -15.08 -7.40
C GLN A 147 3.36 -13.95 -7.86
N PHE A 148 3.80 -13.04 -8.75
CA PHE A 148 3.04 -11.86 -9.11
C PHE A 148 1.82 -12.16 -9.96
N ARG A 149 0.71 -11.53 -9.61
CA ARG A 149 -0.59 -11.51 -10.32
C ARG A 149 -0.99 -10.06 -10.51
N TRP A 150 -0.81 -9.55 -11.73
CA TRP A 150 -1.13 -8.17 -12.04
C TRP A 150 -2.63 -7.94 -12.08
N ILE A 151 -3.13 -6.99 -11.29
CA ILE A 151 -4.57 -6.68 -11.18
C ILE A 151 -5.20 -6.21 -12.50
N GLU A 152 -4.38 -5.76 -13.44
CA GLU A 152 -4.82 -5.41 -14.80
C GLU A 152 -5.19 -6.66 -15.64
N LYS A 153 -4.76 -7.84 -15.23
CA LYS A 153 -4.92 -9.11 -15.95
C LYS A 153 -5.63 -10.18 -15.14
N HIS A 154 -5.64 -10.04 -13.83
CA HIS A 154 -6.16 -11.05 -12.90
C HIS A 154 -7.17 -10.40 -11.96
N ALA A 155 -8.36 -10.99 -11.87
CA ALA A 155 -9.37 -10.57 -10.90
C ALA A 155 -8.89 -10.84 -9.47
N LEU A 156 -9.17 -9.91 -8.57
CA LEU A 156 -9.00 -10.12 -7.15
C LEU A 156 -9.97 -11.22 -6.65
N PRO A 157 -9.69 -11.82 -5.48
CA PRO A 157 -10.61 -12.77 -4.85
C PRO A 157 -12.03 -12.21 -4.71
N THR A 158 -13.01 -13.11 -4.71
CA THR A 158 -14.45 -12.76 -4.62
C THR A 158 -14.73 -11.78 -3.48
N ASP A 159 -15.60 -10.81 -3.73
CA ASP A 159 -15.98 -9.73 -2.83
C ASP A 159 -14.85 -8.72 -2.50
N LEU A 160 -13.74 -8.75 -3.26
CA LEU A 160 -12.70 -7.72 -3.24
C LEU A 160 -12.67 -6.99 -4.59
N GLU A 161 -12.52 -5.67 -4.54
CA GLU A 161 -12.43 -4.82 -5.73
C GLU A 161 -11.19 -3.91 -5.62
N GLY A 162 -10.38 -3.87 -6.67
CA GLY A 162 -9.29 -2.91 -6.83
C GLY A 162 -9.81 -1.61 -7.41
N LEU A 163 -9.75 -0.53 -6.64
CA LEU A 163 -10.08 0.81 -7.07
C LEU A 163 -8.79 1.53 -7.45
N LEU A 164 -8.55 1.78 -8.75
CA LEU A 164 -7.41 2.58 -9.18
C LEU A 164 -7.49 3.99 -8.61
N THR A 165 -6.43 4.38 -7.92
CA THR A 165 -6.26 5.65 -7.21
C THR A 165 -4.84 6.19 -7.45
N SER A 166 -4.48 6.33 -8.73
CA SER A 166 -3.11 6.55 -9.22
C SER A 166 -2.57 7.97 -8.98
N GLY A 167 -3.21 8.78 -8.15
CA GLY A 167 -2.75 10.13 -7.86
C GLY A 167 -1.51 10.17 -6.97
N HIS A 168 -1.35 9.20 -6.05
CA HIS A 168 -0.19 9.08 -5.17
C HIS A 168 1.05 8.60 -5.93
N VAL A 169 0.94 7.45 -6.59
CA VAL A 169 1.92 6.92 -7.55
C VAL A 169 1.18 6.27 -8.71
N PRO A 170 1.81 6.12 -9.89
CA PRO A 170 1.22 5.37 -11.00
C PRO A 170 0.77 3.98 -10.55
N GLY A 171 -0.41 3.55 -10.96
CA GLY A 171 -0.94 2.23 -10.67
C GLY A 171 -1.27 1.95 -9.19
N HIS A 172 -1.31 2.95 -8.31
CA HIS A 172 -1.82 2.76 -6.95
C HIS A 172 -3.26 2.27 -6.99
N ALA A 173 -3.61 1.29 -6.15
CA ALA A 173 -4.95 0.75 -6.04
C ALA A 173 -5.39 0.65 -4.57
N SER A 174 -6.47 1.33 -4.22
CA SER A 174 -7.18 1.09 -2.96
C SER A 174 -8.00 -0.20 -3.07
N ILE A 175 -8.16 -0.94 -1.97
CA ILE A 175 -8.91 -2.20 -1.97
C ILE A 175 -10.26 -2.00 -1.28
N ILE A 176 -11.34 -2.26 -2.00
CA ILE A 176 -12.70 -2.25 -1.46
C ILE A 176 -13.07 -3.67 -1.07
N VAL A 177 -13.45 -3.84 0.19
CA VAL A 177 -13.93 -5.11 0.74
C VAL A 177 -15.45 -5.05 0.82
N HIS A 178 -16.11 -5.91 0.05
CA HIS A 178 -17.55 -6.10 0.06
C HIS A 178 -17.93 -7.25 1.00
N GLY A 179 -19.20 -7.35 1.38
CA GLY A 179 -19.73 -8.52 2.09
C GLY A 179 -19.56 -8.53 3.61
N GLY A 180 -18.95 -7.51 4.23
CA GLY A 180 -18.93 -7.29 5.69
C GLY A 180 -20.24 -6.69 6.22
N GLU A 181 -20.28 -6.32 7.51
CA GLU A 181 -21.38 -5.54 8.12
C GLU A 181 -21.51 -4.16 7.46
N GLN A 182 -20.38 -3.61 7.06
CA GLN A 182 -20.29 -2.40 6.25
C GLN A 182 -19.17 -2.56 5.22
N ARG A 183 -19.27 -1.81 4.12
CA ARG A 183 -18.19 -1.69 3.16
C ARG A 183 -16.94 -1.19 3.86
N THR A 184 -15.79 -1.79 3.56
CA THR A 184 -14.50 -1.33 4.08
C THR A 184 -13.61 -0.93 2.90
N VAL A 185 -12.89 0.18 3.03
CA VAL A 185 -11.90 0.63 2.06
C VAL A 185 -10.53 0.65 2.72
N ILE A 186 -9.62 -0.18 2.23
CA ILE A 186 -8.21 -0.11 2.56
C ILE A 186 -7.60 0.85 1.56
N ALA A 187 -7.41 2.08 2.00
CA ALA A 187 -7.14 3.19 1.10
C ALA A 187 -5.70 3.21 0.59
N GLY A 188 -4.76 2.58 1.33
CA GLY A 188 -3.34 2.82 1.09
C GLY A 188 -3.05 4.31 1.11
N ASP A 189 -2.08 4.75 0.33
CA ASP A 189 -1.62 6.12 0.30
C ASP A 189 -2.45 7.06 -0.59
N ALA A 190 -3.55 6.57 -1.18
CA ALA A 190 -4.56 7.46 -1.75
C ALA A 190 -5.26 8.31 -0.67
N LEU A 191 -5.20 7.84 0.58
CA LEU A 191 -5.63 8.58 1.76
C LEU A 191 -4.65 8.27 2.91
N LEU A 192 -3.66 9.14 3.09
CA LEU A 192 -2.60 8.98 4.08
C LEU A 192 -3.15 9.05 5.51
N SER A 193 -3.98 10.04 5.79
CA SER A 193 -4.60 10.24 7.09
C SER A 193 -5.99 10.88 6.97
N ARG A 194 -6.76 10.81 8.04
CA ARG A 194 -8.07 11.45 8.11
C ARG A 194 -7.99 12.97 7.94
N GLN A 195 -7.05 13.59 8.62
CA GLN A 195 -6.93 15.06 8.66
C GLN A 195 -6.15 15.63 7.49
N HIS A 196 -5.41 14.78 6.76
CA HIS A 196 -4.64 15.15 5.58
C HIS A 196 -3.83 16.45 5.74
N ASP A 197 -2.77 16.38 6.51
CA ASP A 197 -1.78 17.45 6.53
C ASP A 197 -0.62 17.11 5.59
N GLU A 198 -0.72 17.57 4.33
CA GLU A 198 0.35 17.41 3.32
C GLU A 198 1.69 17.97 3.81
N LYS A 199 1.66 19.02 4.66
CA LYS A 199 2.88 19.64 5.18
C LYS A 199 3.59 18.74 6.17
N VAL A 200 2.81 18.00 6.96
CA VAL A 200 3.35 17.12 7.97
C VAL A 200 3.95 15.87 7.32
N LEU A 201 3.34 15.31 6.28
CA LEU A 201 3.79 14.07 5.66
C LEU A 201 4.95 14.22 4.67
N THR A 202 5.43 15.43 4.40
CA THR A 202 6.54 15.69 3.45
C THR A 202 6.40 14.88 2.14
N MET A 203 5.18 14.52 1.79
CA MET A 203 4.87 13.70 0.62
C MET A 203 4.40 14.60 -0.53
N ILE A 204 4.89 14.33 -1.71
CA ILE A 204 4.42 14.96 -2.95
C ILE A 204 3.75 13.87 -3.77
N PRO A 205 2.47 14.01 -4.12
CA PRO A 205 1.80 13.04 -4.98
C PRO A 205 2.36 13.12 -6.41
N TYR A 206 2.33 11.99 -7.10
CA TYR A 206 2.71 11.92 -8.51
C TYR A 206 1.88 12.88 -9.37
N ARG A 207 0.55 12.93 -9.13
CA ARG A 207 -0.39 13.86 -9.77
C ARG A 207 -1.30 14.49 -8.73
N ARG A 208 -1.03 15.71 -8.35
CA ARG A 208 -1.75 16.40 -7.26
C ARG A 208 -3.27 16.45 -7.47
N ARG A 209 -3.73 16.85 -8.66
CA ARG A 209 -5.17 16.93 -8.95
C ARG A 209 -5.85 15.56 -8.84
N GLN A 210 -5.24 14.53 -9.40
CA GLN A 210 -5.74 13.16 -9.32
C GLN A 210 -5.77 12.66 -7.88
N PHE A 211 -4.72 12.92 -7.12
CA PHE A 211 -4.63 12.55 -5.71
C PHE A 211 -5.77 13.16 -4.87
N GLN A 212 -6.08 14.45 -5.10
CA GLN A 212 -7.20 15.10 -4.44
C GLN A 212 -8.55 14.49 -4.84
N GLN A 213 -8.72 14.13 -6.11
CA GLN A 213 -9.93 13.46 -6.60
C GLN A 213 -10.07 12.05 -6.02
N ASP A 214 -8.98 11.28 -6.00
CA ASP A 214 -8.96 9.92 -5.42
C ASP A 214 -9.34 9.96 -3.94
N ARG A 215 -8.74 10.89 -3.20
CA ARG A 215 -9.07 11.13 -1.79
C ARG A 215 -10.55 11.50 -1.61
N ALA A 216 -11.05 12.45 -2.37
CA ALA A 216 -12.45 12.87 -2.31
C ALA A 216 -13.41 11.70 -2.64
N ARG A 217 -13.07 10.88 -3.65
CA ARG A 217 -13.83 9.69 -4.03
C ARG A 217 -13.89 8.67 -2.89
N ILE A 218 -12.77 8.40 -2.21
CA ILE A 218 -12.72 7.49 -1.05
C ILE A 218 -13.59 8.04 0.10
N LEU A 219 -13.44 9.32 0.44
CA LEU A 219 -14.19 9.96 1.52
C LEU A 219 -15.70 10.04 1.27
N ALA A 220 -16.11 10.08 0.00
CA ALA A 220 -17.53 10.04 -0.38
C ALA A 220 -18.15 8.63 -0.28
N MET A 221 -17.33 7.58 -0.13
CA MET A 221 -17.84 6.24 0.10
C MET A 221 -18.37 6.11 1.53
N ARG A 222 -19.59 5.59 1.68
CA ARG A 222 -20.13 5.24 2.99
C ARG A 222 -19.49 3.95 3.47
N ALA A 223 -18.34 4.06 4.14
CA ALA A 223 -17.48 2.94 4.45
C ALA A 223 -16.69 3.14 5.77
N ARG A 224 -16.22 2.04 6.30
CA ARG A 224 -15.07 2.03 7.21
C ARG A 224 -13.82 2.22 6.35
N ILE A 225 -12.98 3.20 6.68
CA ILE A 225 -11.78 3.55 5.91
C ILE A 225 -10.55 3.25 6.76
N LEU A 226 -9.60 2.53 6.17
CA LEU A 226 -8.27 2.29 6.72
C LEU A 226 -7.28 3.09 5.87
N PRO A 227 -6.79 4.24 6.38
CA PRO A 227 -5.77 5.05 5.72
C PRO A 227 -4.41 4.33 5.67
N GLY A 228 -3.50 4.80 4.80
CA GLY A 228 -2.14 4.28 4.73
C GLY A 228 -1.35 4.51 6.02
N HIS A 229 -1.49 5.67 6.65
CA HIS A 229 -0.62 6.13 7.74
C HIS A 229 -1.36 6.69 8.96
N ASP A 230 -2.60 6.27 9.21
CA ASP A 230 -3.41 6.75 10.34
C ASP A 230 -4.36 5.68 10.85
N ALA A 231 -4.97 5.94 11.98
CA ALA A 231 -6.03 5.10 12.51
C ALA A 231 -7.25 5.07 11.59
N GLU A 232 -7.95 3.94 11.61
CA GLU A 232 -9.19 3.77 10.86
C GLU A 232 -10.30 4.70 11.36
N PHE A 233 -11.22 5.01 10.48
CA PHE A 233 -12.43 5.77 10.81
C PHE A 233 -13.61 5.37 9.91
N SER A 234 -14.81 5.77 10.28
CA SER A 234 -16.00 5.60 9.44
C SER A 234 -16.48 6.93 8.92
N THR A 235 -16.89 6.95 7.65
CA THR A 235 -17.65 8.08 7.09
C THR A 235 -19.10 8.02 7.57
N PRO A 236 -19.79 9.15 7.81
CA PRO A 236 -21.14 9.17 8.32
C PRO A 236 -22.11 8.35 7.48
N ARG A 237 -22.99 7.59 8.14
CA ARG A 237 -24.21 7.08 7.52
C ARG A 237 -25.17 8.27 7.50
N SER A 238 -25.59 8.75 6.33
CA SER A 238 -26.66 9.75 6.21
C SER A 238 -27.99 9.14 6.60
#